data_fd777472b7d96380593ff23133476bb6
#
_entry.id   fd777472b7d96380593ff23133476bb6
#
_cell.length_a   1.000
_cell.length_b   1.000
_cell.length_c   1.000
_cell.angle_alpha   90.00
_cell.angle_beta   90.00
_cell.angle_gamma   90.00
#
_symmetry.space_group_name_H-M   'P 1'
#
loop_
_entity.id
_entity.type
_entity.pdbx_description
1 polymer ?
#
loop_
_entity_poly.entity_id
_entity_poly.type
_entity_poly.pdbx_seq_one_letter_code
_entity_poly.pdbx_strand_id
1 'polypeptide(L)'
;MKFFVDTADTAEIADLASTGLLDGVTTNPSLIAKAGRDFIEVTREICGLTSGPVSAEVVALDHAGMMREAEVLRKIADNVCIKVPLTIDGLKTCKALTSEGTMVNVTLCFSANQALLAAKAGATFISPFVGRHDDNGFDGMDLIRDIRLIYDNYAFGTEILVASIRHGVHVLESAKIGADVITAPPAVIKGLFKHVLTEKGIEGFLADWAKTGQSIG
;
A
#
# COMPACT_ATOMS: atom_id res chain seq x y z
N MET A 1 -10.36 -1.54 -6.66
CA MET A 1 -9.01 -1.73 -6.07
C MET A 1 -8.50 -0.36 -5.65
N LYS A 2 -8.06 -0.22 -4.41
CA LYS A 2 -7.49 1.02 -3.86
C LYS A 2 -6.02 1.16 -4.28
N PHE A 3 -5.56 2.40 -4.45
CA PHE A 3 -4.17 2.73 -4.77
C PHE A 3 -3.50 3.41 -3.58
N PHE A 4 -2.52 2.74 -2.99
CA PHE A 4 -1.63 3.33 -1.99
C PHE A 4 -0.27 3.60 -2.63
N VAL A 5 0.41 4.63 -2.16
CA VAL A 5 1.80 4.92 -2.56
C VAL A 5 2.77 4.46 -1.47
N ASP A 6 3.87 3.82 -1.87
CA ASP A 6 4.91 3.32 -0.95
C ASP A 6 6.11 4.27 -0.95
N THR A 7 6.04 5.29 -0.10
CA THR A 7 7.08 6.32 0.04
C THR A 7 6.92 7.12 1.33
N ALA A 8 7.99 7.76 1.80
CA ALA A 8 7.99 8.77 2.84
C ALA A 8 8.31 10.18 2.29
N ASP A 9 8.39 10.35 0.96
CA ASP A 9 8.57 11.64 0.30
C ASP A 9 7.23 12.37 0.22
N THR A 10 7.06 13.40 1.04
CA THR A 10 5.80 14.16 1.16
C THR A 10 5.46 14.95 -0.10
N ALA A 11 6.45 15.36 -0.89
CA ALA A 11 6.22 16.04 -2.17
C ALA A 11 5.64 15.07 -3.22
N GLU A 12 6.17 13.84 -3.30
CA GLU A 12 5.63 12.81 -4.19
C GLU A 12 4.22 12.38 -3.78
N ILE A 13 3.93 12.32 -2.46
CA ILE A 13 2.59 12.01 -1.94
C ILE A 13 1.61 13.13 -2.32
N ALA A 14 1.98 14.40 -2.10
CA ALA A 14 1.14 15.55 -2.43
C ALA A 14 0.82 15.61 -3.93
N ASP A 15 1.80 15.36 -4.79
CA ASP A 15 1.64 15.30 -6.24
C ASP A 15 0.62 14.22 -6.65
N LEU A 16 0.76 13.00 -6.15
CA LEU A 16 -0.17 11.92 -6.41
C LEU A 16 -1.56 12.16 -5.79
N ALA A 17 -1.64 12.72 -4.60
CA ALA A 17 -2.91 13.07 -3.96
C ALA A 17 -3.70 14.11 -4.78
N SER A 18 -3.01 15.04 -5.44
CA SER A 18 -3.64 16.05 -6.31
C SER A 18 -4.40 15.45 -7.50
N THR A 19 -4.07 14.20 -7.90
CA THR A 19 -4.80 13.49 -8.97
C THR A 19 -6.18 12.99 -8.54
N GLY A 20 -6.47 12.94 -7.22
CA GLY A 20 -7.67 12.34 -6.66
C GLY A 20 -7.71 10.80 -6.70
N LEU A 21 -6.61 10.14 -7.08
CA LEU A 21 -6.54 8.68 -7.23
C LEU A 21 -5.81 7.97 -6.07
N LEU A 22 -5.31 8.73 -5.09
CA LEU A 22 -4.58 8.17 -3.96
C LEU A 22 -5.53 7.87 -2.79
N ASP A 23 -5.60 6.58 -2.42
CA ASP A 23 -6.46 6.09 -1.35
C ASP A 23 -5.72 5.88 -0.01
N GLY A 24 -4.40 5.96 0.01
CA GLY A 24 -3.60 5.79 1.23
C GLY A 24 -2.10 5.74 0.98
N VAL A 25 -1.34 5.57 2.05
CA VAL A 25 0.13 5.57 2.01
C VAL A 25 0.67 4.43 2.85
N THR A 26 1.70 3.75 2.35
CA THR A 26 2.52 2.86 3.17
C THR A 26 3.92 3.42 3.35
N THR A 27 4.42 3.31 4.57
CA THR A 27 5.82 3.56 4.90
C THR A 27 6.46 2.32 5.48
N ASN A 28 7.76 2.35 5.64
CA ASN A 28 8.53 1.32 6.33
C ASN A 28 9.84 1.93 6.86
N PRO A 29 10.55 1.26 7.80
CA PRO A 29 11.77 1.81 8.39
C PRO A 29 12.83 2.24 7.37
N SER A 30 12.96 1.51 6.25
CA SER A 30 13.94 1.84 5.20
C SER A 30 13.57 3.13 4.45
N LEU A 31 12.29 3.35 4.16
CA LEU A 31 11.80 4.58 3.52
C LEU A 31 11.97 5.79 4.44
N ILE A 32 11.65 5.62 5.72
CA ILE A 32 11.85 6.66 6.74
C ILE A 32 13.34 7.01 6.88
N ALA A 33 14.21 6.00 6.97
CA ALA A 33 15.66 6.22 7.04
C ALA A 33 16.18 6.95 5.81
N LYS A 34 15.69 6.61 4.60
CA LYS A 34 16.05 7.29 3.36
C LYS A 34 15.58 8.74 3.33
N ALA A 35 14.44 9.06 3.93
CA ALA A 35 13.93 10.42 4.00
C ALA A 35 14.78 11.32 4.91
N GLY A 36 15.53 10.75 5.87
CA GLY A 36 16.44 11.46 6.77
C GLY A 36 15.74 12.45 7.70
N ARG A 37 14.45 12.27 7.97
CA ARG A 37 13.58 13.13 8.78
C ARG A 37 13.12 12.41 10.06
N ASP A 38 12.65 13.16 11.04
CA ASP A 38 12.03 12.58 12.23
C ASP A 38 10.79 11.77 11.87
N PHE A 39 10.68 10.55 12.41
CA PHE A 39 9.63 9.60 12.08
C PHE A 39 8.23 10.11 12.43
N ILE A 40 8.08 10.70 13.62
CA ILE A 40 6.79 11.19 14.10
C ILE A 40 6.33 12.41 13.29
N GLU A 41 7.26 13.32 12.99
CA GLU A 41 6.97 14.51 12.20
C GLU A 41 6.57 14.17 10.77
N VAL A 42 7.33 13.30 10.08
CA VAL A 42 7.00 12.92 8.69
C VAL A 42 5.71 12.11 8.62
N THR A 43 5.44 11.23 9.60
CA THR A 43 4.18 10.49 9.67
C THR A 43 2.99 11.44 9.84
N ARG A 44 3.11 12.45 10.70
CA ARG A 44 2.06 13.46 10.90
C ARG A 44 1.79 14.26 9.63
N GLU A 45 2.84 14.68 8.94
CA GLU A 45 2.72 15.40 7.66
C GLU A 45 2.00 14.52 6.61
N ILE A 46 2.41 13.27 6.45
CA ILE A 46 1.78 12.32 5.53
C ILE A 46 0.29 12.13 5.86
N CYS A 47 -0.06 11.99 7.13
CA CYS A 47 -1.46 11.87 7.55
C CYS A 47 -2.31 13.09 7.18
N GLY A 48 -1.72 14.27 7.08
CA GLY A 48 -2.39 15.48 6.62
C GLY A 48 -2.58 15.58 5.10
N LEU A 49 -1.83 14.79 4.32
CA LEU A 49 -1.89 14.81 2.84
C LEU A 49 -2.93 13.84 2.25
N THR A 50 -3.45 12.91 3.03
CA THR A 50 -4.46 11.95 2.61
C THR A 50 -5.48 11.68 3.71
N SER A 51 -6.73 11.46 3.34
CA SER A 51 -7.76 11.00 4.28
C SER A 51 -7.74 9.48 4.49
N GLY A 52 -7.04 8.75 3.62
CA GLY A 52 -6.93 7.31 3.69
C GLY A 52 -5.90 6.81 4.70
N PRO A 53 -5.84 5.49 4.94
CA PRO A 53 -4.92 4.90 5.89
C PRO A 53 -3.44 5.19 5.58
N VAL A 54 -2.68 5.51 6.62
CA VAL A 54 -1.22 5.70 6.56
C VAL A 54 -0.55 4.64 7.42
N SER A 55 0.10 3.67 6.77
CA SER A 55 0.80 2.59 7.48
C SER A 55 2.10 3.09 8.10
N ALA A 56 2.15 3.09 9.44
CA ALA A 56 3.33 3.42 10.26
C ALA A 56 3.82 2.15 10.98
N GLU A 57 5.05 1.72 10.66
CA GLU A 57 5.58 0.44 11.11
C GLU A 57 6.33 0.55 12.43
N VAL A 58 5.96 -0.31 13.39
CA VAL A 58 6.70 -0.48 14.65
C VAL A 58 8.05 -1.15 14.40
N VAL A 59 9.03 -0.90 15.26
CA VAL A 59 10.38 -1.46 15.15
C VAL A 59 10.73 -2.43 16.30
N ALA A 60 9.97 -2.44 17.38
CA ALA A 60 10.11 -3.42 18.44
C ALA A 60 9.84 -4.84 17.92
N LEU A 61 10.48 -5.84 18.55
CA LEU A 61 10.38 -7.24 18.13
C LEU A 61 9.45 -8.07 19.02
N ASP A 62 9.19 -7.61 20.23
CA ASP A 62 8.29 -8.27 21.17
C ASP A 62 6.94 -7.56 21.28
N HIS A 63 5.91 -8.31 21.69
CA HIS A 63 4.55 -7.82 21.79
C HIS A 63 4.44 -6.55 22.69
N ALA A 64 5.08 -6.55 23.84
CA ALA A 64 4.96 -5.42 24.78
C ALA A 64 5.62 -4.14 24.22
N GLY A 65 6.74 -4.28 23.51
CA GLY A 65 7.40 -3.20 22.79
C GLY A 65 6.54 -2.63 21.68
N MET A 66 6.01 -3.51 20.82
CA MET A 66 5.11 -3.14 19.71
C MET A 66 3.86 -2.38 20.22
N MET A 67 3.26 -2.83 21.34
CA MET A 67 2.11 -2.14 21.94
C MET A 67 2.47 -0.74 22.42
N ARG A 68 3.65 -0.55 23.08
CA ARG A 68 4.10 0.79 23.50
C ARG A 68 4.32 1.72 22.31
N GLU A 69 4.94 1.22 21.24
CA GLU A 69 5.15 2.01 20.03
C GLU A 69 3.83 2.34 19.34
N ALA A 70 2.91 1.37 19.22
CA ALA A 70 1.59 1.57 18.67
C ALA A 70 0.79 2.65 19.41
N GLU A 71 0.89 2.71 20.77
CA GLU A 71 0.27 3.76 21.58
C GLU A 71 0.78 5.17 21.24
N VAL A 72 2.03 5.31 20.83
CA VAL A 72 2.59 6.57 20.37
C VAL A 72 2.10 6.92 18.98
N LEU A 73 2.17 5.94 18.06
CA LEU A 73 1.85 6.15 16.65
C LEU A 73 0.37 6.46 16.42
N ARG A 74 -0.55 5.74 17.05
CA ARG A 74 -2.01 5.95 16.87
C ARG A 74 -2.51 7.30 17.40
N LYS A 75 -1.70 8.02 18.22
CA LYS A 75 -2.02 9.37 18.68
C LYS A 75 -1.61 10.47 17.70
N ILE A 76 -0.91 10.13 16.63
CA ILE A 76 -0.45 11.10 15.64
C ILE A 76 -1.65 11.64 14.84
N ALA A 77 -2.52 10.75 14.36
CA ALA A 77 -3.73 11.07 13.62
C ALA A 77 -4.68 9.85 13.56
N ASP A 78 -5.96 10.08 13.32
CA ASP A 78 -7.00 9.03 13.29
C ASP A 78 -6.85 8.05 12.12
N ASN A 79 -6.16 8.46 11.05
CA ASN A 79 -5.92 7.63 9.87
C ASN A 79 -4.61 6.84 9.93
N VAL A 80 -3.90 6.83 11.06
CA VAL A 80 -2.74 5.96 11.24
C VAL A 80 -3.19 4.49 11.29
N CYS A 81 -2.57 3.68 10.44
CA CYS A 81 -2.68 2.22 10.43
C CYS A 81 -1.38 1.64 10.99
N ILE A 82 -1.45 0.97 12.14
CA ILE A 82 -0.27 0.38 12.77
C ILE A 82 0.22 -0.78 11.92
N LYS A 83 1.49 -0.75 11.53
CA LYS A 83 2.08 -1.82 10.73
C LYS A 83 2.99 -2.68 11.59
N VAL A 84 2.74 -4.00 11.57
CA VAL A 84 3.44 -4.98 12.42
C VAL A 84 4.00 -6.13 11.58
N PRO A 85 5.18 -6.71 11.91
CA PRO A 85 5.72 -7.85 11.19
C PRO A 85 4.90 -9.11 11.44
N LEU A 86 4.89 -10.02 10.46
CA LEU A 86 4.21 -11.30 10.55
C LEU A 86 5.02 -12.30 11.40
N THR A 87 5.03 -12.07 12.70
CA THR A 87 5.62 -12.93 13.74
C THR A 87 4.56 -13.31 14.76
N ILE A 88 4.85 -14.25 15.65
CA ILE A 88 3.94 -14.60 16.74
C ILE A 88 3.57 -13.37 17.57
N ASP A 89 4.54 -12.56 17.94
CA ASP A 89 4.31 -11.35 18.74
C ASP A 89 3.64 -10.23 17.93
N GLY A 90 3.93 -10.12 16.61
CA GLY A 90 3.21 -9.23 15.71
C GLY A 90 1.73 -9.60 15.58
N LEU A 91 1.40 -10.90 15.49
CA LEU A 91 0.00 -11.35 15.44
C LEU A 91 -0.74 -11.18 16.78
N LYS A 92 -0.06 -11.36 17.92
CA LYS A 92 -0.62 -11.00 19.24
C LYS A 92 -0.94 -9.52 19.31
N THR A 93 -0.02 -8.68 18.82
CA THR A 93 -0.19 -7.22 18.76
C THR A 93 -1.32 -6.83 17.83
N CYS A 94 -1.38 -7.44 16.64
CA CYS A 94 -2.49 -7.26 15.70
C CYS A 94 -3.83 -7.56 16.38
N LYS A 95 -3.97 -8.72 17.03
CA LYS A 95 -5.20 -9.12 17.72
C LYS A 95 -5.61 -8.14 18.82
N ALA A 96 -4.66 -7.66 19.63
CA ALA A 96 -4.91 -6.70 20.68
C ALA A 96 -5.42 -5.36 20.10
N LEU A 97 -4.69 -4.78 19.15
CA LEU A 97 -5.00 -3.48 18.56
C LEU A 97 -6.33 -3.49 17.78
N THR A 98 -6.60 -4.55 17.00
CA THR A 98 -7.85 -4.64 16.23
C THR A 98 -9.07 -4.84 17.14
N SER A 99 -8.89 -5.47 18.29
CA SER A 99 -9.96 -5.58 19.31
C SER A 99 -10.33 -4.23 19.94
N GLU A 100 -9.44 -3.25 19.85
CA GLU A 100 -9.65 -1.86 20.29
C GLU A 100 -10.10 -0.94 19.15
N GLY A 101 -10.34 -1.48 17.94
CA GLY A 101 -10.76 -0.72 16.76
C GLY A 101 -9.62 -0.03 15.99
N THR A 102 -8.35 -0.30 16.34
CA THR A 102 -7.20 0.24 15.63
C THR A 102 -6.97 -0.52 14.32
N MET A 103 -6.78 0.19 13.20
CA MET A 103 -6.38 -0.42 11.93
C MET A 103 -4.97 -1.03 12.03
N VAL A 104 -4.81 -2.26 11.55
CA VAL A 104 -3.52 -2.95 11.54
C VAL A 104 -3.20 -3.52 10.17
N ASN A 105 -2.00 -3.23 9.68
CA ASN A 105 -1.40 -3.81 8.49
C ASN A 105 -0.32 -4.83 8.89
N VAL A 106 -0.58 -6.12 8.66
CA VAL A 106 0.41 -7.17 8.92
C VAL A 106 1.32 -7.31 7.71
N THR A 107 2.62 -7.09 7.90
CA THR A 107 3.62 -7.01 6.81
C THR A 107 4.62 -8.16 6.84
N LEU A 108 5.48 -8.23 5.81
CA LEU A 108 6.46 -9.30 5.60
C LEU A 108 5.79 -10.66 5.43
N CYS A 109 4.74 -10.69 4.62
CA CYS A 109 4.02 -11.91 4.27
C CYS A 109 4.60 -12.51 2.99
N PHE A 110 4.99 -13.80 3.06
CA PHE A 110 5.62 -14.54 1.97
C PHE A 110 4.95 -15.90 1.70
N SER A 111 3.83 -16.21 2.36
CA SER A 111 3.05 -17.43 2.09
C SER A 111 1.57 -17.23 2.40
N ALA A 112 0.72 -18.00 1.71
CA ALA A 112 -0.73 -17.98 1.96
C ALA A 112 -1.09 -18.47 3.37
N ASN A 113 -0.30 -19.38 3.95
CA ASN A 113 -0.47 -19.80 5.34
C ASN A 113 -0.25 -18.65 6.33
N GLN A 114 0.75 -17.80 6.07
CA GLN A 114 0.97 -16.60 6.87
C GLN A 114 -0.20 -15.62 6.75
N ALA A 115 -0.71 -15.41 5.53
CA ALA A 115 -1.87 -14.55 5.30
C ALA A 115 -3.12 -15.07 6.03
N LEU A 116 -3.35 -16.39 6.04
CA LEU A 116 -4.43 -17.00 6.79
C LEU A 116 -4.33 -16.69 8.29
N LEU A 117 -3.13 -16.73 8.87
CA LEU A 117 -2.92 -16.40 10.29
C LEU A 117 -3.21 -14.92 10.57
N ALA A 118 -2.82 -14.01 9.68
CA ALA A 118 -3.12 -12.57 9.81
C ALA A 118 -4.63 -12.29 9.77
N ALA A 119 -5.36 -12.95 8.87
CA ALA A 119 -6.82 -12.82 8.80
C ALA A 119 -7.49 -13.34 10.09
N LYS A 120 -7.03 -14.46 10.64
CA LYS A 120 -7.51 -14.99 11.93
C LYS A 120 -7.19 -14.08 13.11
N ALA A 121 -6.10 -13.32 13.05
CA ALA A 121 -5.78 -12.28 14.04
C ALA A 121 -6.65 -11.03 13.91
N GLY A 122 -7.41 -10.88 12.81
CA GLY A 122 -8.31 -9.75 12.56
C GLY A 122 -7.62 -8.56 11.91
N ALA A 123 -6.51 -8.77 11.18
CA ALA A 123 -5.82 -7.72 10.47
C ALA A 123 -6.75 -6.94 9.54
N THR A 124 -6.61 -5.61 9.49
CA THR A 124 -7.29 -4.78 8.49
C THR A 124 -6.71 -5.04 7.11
N PHE A 125 -5.38 -5.03 7.03
CA PHE A 125 -4.63 -5.33 5.80
C PHE A 125 -3.61 -6.43 6.03
N ILE A 126 -3.37 -7.23 4.99
CA ILE A 126 -2.22 -8.11 4.85
C ILE A 126 -1.36 -7.64 3.69
N SER A 127 -0.05 -7.50 3.90
CA SER A 127 0.90 -7.05 2.87
C SER A 127 1.78 -8.20 2.37
N PRO A 128 1.34 -8.99 1.37
CA PRO A 128 2.19 -9.97 0.68
C PRO A 128 3.17 -9.29 -0.27
N PHE A 129 4.42 -9.77 -0.29
CA PHE A 129 5.55 -9.13 -0.98
C PHE A 129 5.86 -9.82 -2.31
N VAL A 130 5.14 -9.45 -3.37
CA VAL A 130 5.26 -10.08 -4.70
C VAL A 130 6.65 -9.90 -5.32
N GLY A 131 7.19 -8.69 -5.34
CA GLY A 131 8.48 -8.43 -5.98
C GLY A 131 9.66 -9.14 -5.31
N ARG A 132 9.61 -9.39 -3.99
CA ARG A 132 10.63 -10.21 -3.32
C ARG A 132 10.51 -11.69 -3.65
N HIS A 133 9.31 -12.19 -3.98
CA HIS A 133 9.14 -13.52 -4.55
C HIS A 133 9.82 -13.62 -5.90
N ASP A 134 9.58 -12.66 -6.79
CA ASP A 134 10.19 -12.61 -8.12
C ASP A 134 11.72 -12.52 -8.03
N ASP A 135 12.25 -11.70 -7.11
CA ASP A 135 13.71 -11.60 -6.85
C ASP A 135 14.35 -12.97 -6.48
N ASN A 136 13.55 -13.93 -6.01
CA ASN A 136 13.96 -15.30 -5.65
C ASN A 136 13.51 -16.36 -6.66
N GLY A 137 13.02 -15.97 -7.82
CA GLY A 137 12.65 -16.87 -8.92
C GLY A 137 11.30 -17.55 -8.77
N PHE A 138 10.40 -17.03 -7.93
CA PHE A 138 9.01 -17.47 -7.82
C PHE A 138 8.08 -16.48 -8.53
N ASP A 139 6.92 -16.92 -9.00
CA ASP A 139 5.86 -16.00 -9.42
C ASP A 139 5.16 -15.41 -8.18
N GLY A 140 5.44 -14.14 -7.88
CA GLY A 140 4.83 -13.45 -6.74
C GLY A 140 3.31 -13.33 -6.85
N MET A 141 2.76 -13.38 -8.06
CA MET A 141 1.33 -13.28 -8.27
C MET A 141 0.57 -14.57 -7.91
N ASP A 142 1.24 -15.73 -7.93
CA ASP A 142 0.65 -16.99 -7.41
C ASP A 142 0.30 -16.87 -5.93
N LEU A 143 1.16 -16.21 -5.14
CA LEU A 143 0.86 -15.92 -3.75
C LEU A 143 -0.45 -15.12 -3.59
N ILE A 144 -0.69 -14.13 -4.44
CA ILE A 144 -1.91 -13.32 -4.38
C ILE A 144 -3.15 -14.14 -4.77
N ARG A 145 -3.04 -15.00 -5.80
CA ARG A 145 -4.12 -15.93 -6.21
C ARG A 145 -4.52 -16.85 -5.07
N ASP A 146 -3.54 -17.45 -4.39
CA ASP A 146 -3.79 -18.34 -3.26
C ASP A 146 -4.45 -17.61 -2.08
N ILE A 147 -3.96 -16.42 -1.72
CA ILE A 147 -4.53 -15.63 -0.63
C ILE A 147 -5.97 -15.24 -0.96
N ARG A 148 -6.25 -14.76 -2.19
CA ARG A 148 -7.60 -14.37 -2.61
C ARG A 148 -8.56 -15.56 -2.52
N LEU A 149 -8.16 -16.71 -3.06
CA LEU A 149 -8.96 -17.94 -2.99
C LEU A 149 -9.30 -18.32 -1.54
N ILE A 150 -8.30 -18.29 -0.64
CA ILE A 150 -8.50 -18.61 0.77
C ILE A 150 -9.44 -17.61 1.43
N TYR A 151 -9.25 -16.34 1.18
CA TYR A 151 -10.06 -15.29 1.81
C TYR A 151 -11.51 -15.35 1.35
N ASP A 152 -11.75 -15.64 0.06
CA ASP A 152 -13.10 -15.84 -0.47
C ASP A 152 -13.78 -17.09 0.11
N ASN A 153 -13.04 -18.22 0.23
CA ASN A 153 -13.59 -19.47 0.78
C ASN A 153 -14.12 -19.30 2.21
N TYR A 154 -13.54 -18.42 3.00
CA TYR A 154 -13.88 -18.23 4.41
C TYR A 154 -14.48 -16.86 4.70
N ALA A 155 -14.75 -16.04 3.69
CA ALA A 155 -15.30 -14.68 3.81
C ALA A 155 -14.53 -13.81 4.82
N PHE A 156 -13.20 -13.84 4.78
CA PHE A 156 -12.38 -12.99 5.63
C PHE A 156 -12.51 -11.52 5.22
N GLY A 157 -12.68 -10.64 6.21
CA GLY A 157 -12.75 -9.19 5.98
C GLY A 157 -11.41 -8.49 5.86
N THR A 158 -10.28 -9.21 5.99
CA THR A 158 -8.93 -8.65 5.82
C THR A 158 -8.68 -8.32 4.36
N GLU A 159 -8.29 -7.08 4.07
CA GLU A 159 -7.99 -6.63 2.70
C GLU A 159 -6.57 -7.07 2.28
N ILE A 160 -6.46 -7.57 1.05
CA ILE A 160 -5.17 -7.94 0.44
C ILE A 160 -4.52 -6.67 -0.11
N LEU A 161 -3.47 -6.21 0.55
CA LEU A 161 -2.67 -5.05 0.17
C LEU A 161 -1.37 -5.54 -0.49
N VAL A 162 -1.38 -5.70 -1.80
CA VAL A 162 -0.23 -6.21 -2.56
C VAL A 162 0.93 -5.23 -2.45
N ALA A 163 2.05 -5.70 -1.92
CA ALA A 163 3.23 -4.89 -1.62
C ALA A 163 4.48 -5.38 -2.37
N SER A 164 5.55 -4.59 -2.29
CA SER A 164 6.79 -4.86 -3.04
C SER A 164 6.57 -4.89 -4.56
N ILE A 165 5.67 -4.06 -5.05
CA ILE A 165 5.37 -3.92 -6.48
C ILE A 165 6.57 -3.29 -7.20
N ARG A 166 6.95 -3.87 -8.36
CA ARG A 166 8.10 -3.44 -9.16
C ARG A 166 7.70 -2.73 -10.45
N HIS A 167 6.56 -3.06 -11.04
CA HIS A 167 6.13 -2.58 -12.37
C HIS A 167 4.62 -2.69 -12.57
N GLY A 168 4.12 -2.07 -13.66
CA GLY A 168 2.68 -2.01 -13.96
C GLY A 168 2.01 -3.37 -14.19
N VAL A 169 2.77 -4.42 -14.56
CA VAL A 169 2.19 -5.77 -14.72
C VAL A 169 1.72 -6.32 -13.36
N HIS A 170 2.47 -6.10 -12.27
CA HIS A 170 2.00 -6.46 -10.93
C HIS A 170 0.67 -5.78 -10.58
N VAL A 171 0.51 -4.50 -10.95
CA VAL A 171 -0.73 -3.75 -10.72
C VAL A 171 -1.90 -4.36 -11.51
N LEU A 172 -1.67 -4.65 -12.79
CA LEU A 172 -2.67 -5.26 -13.68
C LEU A 172 -3.10 -6.64 -13.19
N GLU A 173 -2.14 -7.50 -12.84
CA GLU A 173 -2.46 -8.86 -12.36
C GLU A 173 -3.14 -8.82 -10.99
N SER A 174 -2.73 -7.92 -10.09
CA SER A 174 -3.44 -7.69 -8.81
C SER A 174 -4.90 -7.34 -9.03
N ALA A 175 -5.18 -6.44 -10.00
CA ALA A 175 -6.54 -6.04 -10.34
C ALA A 175 -7.36 -7.21 -10.90
N LYS A 176 -6.78 -8.05 -11.78
CA LYS A 176 -7.45 -9.23 -12.36
C LYS A 176 -7.75 -10.31 -11.31
N ILE A 177 -6.88 -10.48 -10.35
CA ILE A 177 -7.06 -11.46 -9.25
C ILE A 177 -8.13 -10.98 -8.27
N GLY A 178 -8.39 -9.68 -8.19
CA GLY A 178 -9.34 -9.10 -7.24
C GLY A 178 -8.68 -8.74 -5.90
N ALA A 179 -7.40 -8.37 -5.89
CA ALA A 179 -6.78 -7.77 -4.72
C ALA A 179 -7.46 -6.45 -4.35
N ASP A 180 -7.57 -6.18 -3.05
CA ASP A 180 -8.33 -5.04 -2.54
C ASP A 180 -7.56 -3.73 -2.69
N VAL A 181 -6.24 -3.79 -2.48
CA VAL A 181 -5.32 -2.65 -2.45
C VAL A 181 -4.00 -3.03 -3.12
N ILE A 182 -3.39 -2.08 -3.81
CA ILE A 182 -1.96 -2.16 -4.16
C ILE A 182 -1.21 -1.04 -3.45
N THR A 183 0.04 -1.28 -3.09
CA THR A 183 0.96 -0.20 -2.74
C THR A 183 2.21 -0.29 -3.60
N ALA A 184 2.53 0.82 -4.27
CA ALA A 184 3.61 0.86 -5.24
C ALA A 184 4.45 2.14 -5.11
N PRO A 185 5.74 2.09 -5.50
CA PRO A 185 6.56 3.29 -5.61
C PRO A 185 5.91 4.35 -6.50
N PRO A 186 6.10 5.67 -6.24
CA PRO A 186 5.54 6.75 -7.05
C PRO A 186 5.81 6.59 -8.55
N ALA A 187 7.03 6.16 -8.92
CA ALA A 187 7.40 5.96 -10.32
C ALA A 187 6.57 4.90 -11.04
N VAL A 188 6.15 3.84 -10.32
CA VAL A 188 5.27 2.79 -10.89
C VAL A 188 3.88 3.35 -11.13
N ILE A 189 3.30 4.06 -10.16
CA ILE A 189 1.97 4.68 -10.30
C ILE A 189 1.97 5.70 -11.45
N LYS A 190 2.94 6.62 -11.48
CA LYS A 190 3.11 7.59 -12.57
C LYS A 190 3.32 6.92 -13.93
N GLY A 191 3.97 5.75 -13.94
CA GLY A 191 4.17 4.95 -15.15
C GLY A 191 2.88 4.42 -15.77
N LEU A 192 1.82 4.20 -14.98
CA LEU A 192 0.53 3.69 -15.46
C LEU A 192 -0.19 4.68 -16.41
N PHE A 193 0.09 5.97 -16.30
CA PHE A 193 -0.48 6.99 -17.18
C PHE A 193 0.17 7.02 -18.57
N LYS A 194 1.39 6.45 -18.72
CA LYS A 194 2.17 6.55 -19.95
C LYS A 194 1.76 5.47 -20.94
N HIS A 195 1.30 5.90 -22.12
CA HIS A 195 1.02 5.00 -23.23
C HIS A 195 1.28 5.68 -24.57
N VAL A 196 2.09 5.06 -25.41
CA VAL A 196 2.52 5.64 -26.70
C VAL A 196 1.34 5.99 -27.62
N LEU A 197 0.24 5.21 -27.57
CA LEU A 197 -0.95 5.50 -28.38
C LEU A 197 -1.76 6.68 -27.83
N THR A 198 -1.74 6.92 -26.53
CA THR A 198 -2.37 8.10 -25.92
C THR A 198 -1.64 9.37 -26.38
N GLU A 199 -0.31 9.37 -26.33
CA GLU A 199 0.53 10.50 -26.77
C GLU A 199 0.29 10.78 -28.27
N LYS A 200 0.40 9.76 -29.14
CA LYS A 200 0.13 9.89 -30.58
C LYS A 200 -1.32 10.31 -30.87
N GLY A 201 -2.27 9.82 -30.08
CA GLY A 201 -3.68 10.21 -30.23
C GLY A 201 -3.89 11.70 -29.95
N ILE A 202 -3.30 12.21 -28.87
CA ILE A 202 -3.36 13.64 -28.52
C ILE A 202 -2.71 14.48 -29.64
N GLU A 203 -1.51 14.10 -30.11
CA GLU A 203 -0.84 14.78 -31.20
C GLU A 203 -1.72 14.85 -32.46
N GLY A 204 -2.34 13.72 -32.86
CA GLY A 204 -3.25 13.65 -34.00
C GLY A 204 -4.46 14.55 -33.84
N PHE A 205 -5.13 14.49 -32.67
CA PHE A 205 -6.30 15.33 -32.39
C PHE A 205 -5.97 16.83 -32.41
N LEU A 206 -4.83 17.23 -31.84
CA LEU A 206 -4.39 18.63 -31.88
C LEU A 206 -4.07 19.08 -33.29
N ALA A 207 -3.43 18.23 -34.12
CA ALA A 207 -3.15 18.55 -35.52
C ALA A 207 -4.43 18.71 -36.36
N ASP A 208 -5.45 17.88 -36.11
CA ASP A 208 -6.74 18.00 -36.81
C ASP A 208 -7.54 19.19 -36.32
N TRP A 209 -7.53 19.46 -34.99
CA TRP A 209 -8.18 20.66 -34.43
C TRP A 209 -7.61 21.94 -34.99
N ALA A 210 -6.28 22.05 -35.14
CA ALA A 210 -5.62 23.24 -35.70
C ALA A 210 -6.11 23.57 -37.13
N LYS A 211 -6.51 22.56 -37.93
CA LYS A 211 -7.02 22.76 -39.29
C LYS A 211 -8.40 23.44 -39.31
N THR A 212 -9.16 23.35 -38.22
CA THR A 212 -10.51 23.95 -38.15
C THR A 212 -10.48 25.48 -37.95
N GLY A 213 -9.36 26.04 -37.48
CA GLY A 213 -9.24 27.46 -37.14
C GLY A 213 -10.10 27.89 -35.93
N GLN A 214 -10.67 26.92 -35.19
CA GLN A 214 -11.53 27.19 -34.03
C GLN A 214 -10.73 27.29 -32.74
N SER A 215 -11.32 27.91 -31.72
CA SER A 215 -10.80 27.98 -30.34
C SER A 215 -11.94 27.72 -29.34
N ILE A 216 -11.60 27.23 -28.14
CA ILE A 216 -12.55 26.94 -27.05
C ILE A 216 -12.52 28.05 -25.98
N GLY A 217 -11.75 29.07 -26.13
CA GLY A 217 -11.61 30.18 -25.19
C GLY A 217 -10.34 30.93 -25.40
#